data_2fdbfc6480cab3bfdcf2d4badf6a00b5
#
_entry.id   2fdbfc6480cab3bfdcf2d4badf6a00b5
#
_cell.length_a   1.000
_cell.length_b   1.000
_cell.length_c   1.000
_cell.angle_alpha   90.00
_cell.angle_beta   90.00
_cell.angle_gamma   90.00
#
_symmetry.space_group_name_H-M   'P 1'
#
loop_
_entity.id
_entity.type
_entity.pdbx_description
1 polymer ?
#
loop_
_entity_poly.entity_id
_entity_poly.type
_entity_poly.pdbx_seq_one_letter_code
_entity_poly.pdbx_strand_id
1 'polypeptide(L)'
;MLKRSGHGKSTDWYLLGVLLYEMLVGIPPYYSNNKEQLYENIQRGPLKLPNFLSEEARALLIALMNRNPHKRLGAGVAGASAIKAHPFFKDLDWEIAEDRKLPVPPPAMKKITEQEIPLEKVYGRGAFDDGLKDHNRL
;
A
#
# COMPACT_ATOMS: atom_id res chain seq x y z
N MET A 1 6.73 6.76 -10.44
CA MET A 1 6.00 6.53 -11.70
C MET A 1 5.66 7.80 -12.46
N LEU A 2 5.46 8.94 -11.83
CA LEU A 2 5.12 10.21 -12.51
C LEU A 2 6.26 10.81 -13.34
N LYS A 3 7.51 10.44 -13.05
CA LYS A 3 8.66 10.72 -13.91
C LYS A 3 9.00 9.43 -14.64
N ARG A 4 9.07 9.45 -15.98
CA ARG A 4 9.38 8.31 -16.85
C ARG A 4 10.81 7.75 -16.67
N SER A 5 11.28 7.65 -15.44
CA SER A 5 12.50 6.95 -15.07
C SER A 5 12.16 5.48 -14.88
N GLY A 6 12.85 4.59 -15.60
CA GLY A 6 12.54 3.17 -15.70
C GLY A 6 12.20 2.46 -14.39
N HIS A 7 11.46 1.35 -14.50
CA HIS A 7 11.01 0.53 -13.37
C HIS A 7 12.04 -0.57 -13.10
N GLY A 8 12.55 -0.60 -11.87
CA GLY A 8 13.38 -1.71 -11.38
C GLY A 8 12.72 -2.40 -10.19
N LYS A 9 13.29 -3.52 -9.73
CA LYS A 9 12.86 -4.28 -8.53
C LYS A 9 12.60 -3.38 -7.30
N SER A 10 13.35 -2.29 -7.17
CA SER A 10 13.20 -1.31 -6.11
C SER A 10 11.84 -0.60 -6.13
N THR A 11 11.17 -0.49 -7.29
CA THR A 11 9.83 0.09 -7.41
C THR A 11 8.79 -0.83 -6.75
N ASP A 12 8.94 -2.13 -6.88
CA ASP A 12 8.02 -3.11 -6.28
C ASP A 12 8.06 -3.04 -4.75
N TRP A 13 9.24 -2.80 -4.16
CA TRP A 13 9.39 -2.59 -2.72
C TRP A 13 8.70 -1.31 -2.23
N TYR A 14 8.73 -0.26 -3.02
CA TYR A 14 7.96 0.95 -2.72
C TYR A 14 6.45 0.67 -2.73
N LEU A 15 5.96 -0.05 -3.73
CA LEU A 15 4.55 -0.43 -3.84
C LEU A 15 4.11 -1.37 -2.71
N LEU A 16 5.00 -2.27 -2.26
CA LEU A 16 4.76 -3.06 -1.06
C LEU A 16 4.57 -2.16 0.17
N GLY A 17 5.39 -1.12 0.31
CA GLY A 17 5.24 -0.13 1.38
C GLY A 17 3.91 0.64 1.29
N VAL A 18 3.46 1.01 0.08
CA VAL A 18 2.17 1.66 -0.15
C VAL A 18 1.01 0.75 0.28
N LEU A 19 1.06 -0.52 -0.12
CA LEU A 19 0.04 -1.52 0.26
C LEU A 19 0.03 -1.74 1.78
N LEU A 20 1.19 -1.92 2.39
CA LEU A 20 1.29 -2.09 3.84
C LEU A 20 0.75 -0.86 4.60
N TYR A 21 1.04 0.34 4.10
CA TYR A 21 0.49 1.57 4.68
C TYR A 21 -1.04 1.55 4.65
N GLU A 22 -1.64 1.24 3.51
CA GLU A 22 -3.09 1.18 3.35
C GLU A 22 -3.72 0.10 4.24
N MET A 23 -3.10 -1.06 4.35
CA MET A 23 -3.55 -2.14 5.25
C MET A 23 -3.53 -1.72 6.73
N LEU A 24 -2.55 -0.93 7.15
CA LEU A 24 -2.39 -0.50 8.55
C LEU A 24 -3.22 0.74 8.88
N VAL A 25 -3.44 1.64 7.93
CA VAL A 25 -4.05 2.96 8.16
C VAL A 25 -5.47 3.06 7.62
N GLY A 26 -5.84 2.21 6.65
CA GLY A 26 -7.17 2.17 6.03
C GLY A 26 -7.37 3.16 4.88
N ILE A 27 -6.38 4.01 4.60
CA ILE A 27 -6.38 4.93 3.46
C ILE A 27 -4.98 4.92 2.80
N PRO A 28 -4.90 5.18 1.48
CA PRO A 28 -3.60 5.26 0.80
C PRO A 28 -2.71 6.38 1.36
N PRO A 29 -1.36 6.22 1.29
CA PRO A 29 -0.46 7.29 1.64
C PRO A 29 -0.64 8.48 0.67
N TYR A 30 -0.43 9.69 1.18
CA TYR A 30 -0.53 10.93 0.40
C TYR A 30 -1.94 11.30 -0.09
N TYR A 31 -2.97 10.60 0.37
CA TYR A 31 -4.36 10.80 -0.06
C TYR A 31 -4.80 12.26 -0.03
N SER A 32 -5.49 12.69 -1.07
CA SER A 32 -6.18 13.96 -1.18
C SER A 32 -7.38 13.82 -2.12
N ASN A 33 -8.49 14.48 -1.81
CA ASN A 33 -9.64 14.56 -2.72
C ASN A 33 -9.36 15.45 -3.95
N ASN A 34 -8.34 16.32 -3.87
CA ASN A 34 -7.88 17.12 -4.99
C ASN A 34 -6.78 16.36 -5.72
N LYS A 35 -6.96 16.11 -7.03
CA LYS A 35 -6.04 15.35 -7.86
C LYS A 35 -4.66 15.99 -8.00
N GLU A 36 -4.61 17.30 -8.14
CA GLU A 36 -3.36 18.06 -8.26
C GLU A 36 -2.56 17.99 -6.96
N GLN A 37 -3.25 18.19 -5.83
CA GLN A 37 -2.66 18.07 -4.50
C GLN A 37 -2.19 16.64 -4.23
N LEU A 38 -2.94 15.61 -4.67
CA LEU A 38 -2.53 14.21 -4.57
C LEU A 38 -1.19 13.98 -5.29
N TYR A 39 -1.06 14.45 -6.53
CA TYR A 39 0.19 14.31 -7.29
C TYR A 39 1.36 15.05 -6.63
N GLU A 40 1.12 16.24 -6.11
CA GLU A 40 2.14 17.00 -5.39
C GLU A 40 2.56 16.26 -4.11
N ASN A 41 1.61 15.74 -3.35
CA ASN A 41 1.88 14.97 -2.14
C ASN A 41 2.70 13.71 -2.45
N ILE A 42 2.38 12.98 -3.51
CA ILE A 42 3.15 11.80 -3.94
C ILE A 42 4.59 12.19 -4.28
N GLN A 43 4.78 13.32 -4.96
CA GLN A 43 6.11 13.74 -5.40
C GLN A 43 6.96 14.32 -4.26
N ARG A 44 6.38 15.14 -3.39
CA ARG A 44 7.10 15.98 -2.43
C ARG A 44 6.53 15.97 -1.02
N GLY A 45 5.28 15.56 -0.83
CA GLY A 45 4.61 15.60 0.46
C GLY A 45 5.30 14.70 1.51
N PRO A 46 5.26 15.04 2.79
CA PRO A 46 5.77 14.19 3.85
C PRO A 46 4.92 12.93 3.98
N LEU A 47 5.55 11.80 4.28
CA LEU A 47 4.83 10.59 4.68
C LEU A 47 4.28 10.79 6.09
N LYS A 48 2.95 10.90 6.21
CA LYS A 48 2.27 11.04 7.49
C LYS A 48 2.08 9.66 8.11
N LEU A 49 2.63 9.44 9.30
CA LEU A 49 2.51 8.18 10.03
C LEU A 49 1.71 8.40 11.31
N PRO A 50 0.48 7.84 11.40
CA PRO A 50 -0.35 7.97 12.59
C PRO A 50 0.30 7.44 13.86
N ASN A 51 -0.05 8.03 15.01
CA ASN A 51 0.58 7.69 16.29
C ASN A 51 0.23 6.28 16.81
N PHE A 52 -0.83 5.66 16.31
CA PHE A 52 -1.22 4.30 16.70
C PHE A 52 -0.35 3.20 16.08
N LEU A 53 0.50 3.53 15.10
CA LEU A 53 1.44 2.56 14.52
C LEU A 53 2.57 2.26 15.49
N SER A 54 2.98 0.98 15.58
CA SER A 54 4.18 0.60 16.34
C SER A 54 5.44 1.22 15.74
N GLU A 55 6.50 1.29 16.53
CA GLU A 55 7.79 1.82 16.06
C GLU A 55 8.35 0.99 14.91
N GLU A 56 8.22 -0.34 14.98
CA GLU A 56 8.67 -1.25 13.94
C GLU A 56 7.88 -1.07 12.63
N ALA A 57 6.55 -0.88 12.72
CA ALA A 57 5.73 -0.60 11.55
C ALA A 57 6.11 0.73 10.90
N ARG A 58 6.33 1.79 11.71
CA ARG A 58 6.78 3.09 11.23
C ARG A 58 8.14 2.99 10.54
N ALA A 59 9.10 2.29 11.16
CA ALA A 59 10.44 2.09 10.61
C ALA A 59 10.40 1.35 9.27
N LEU A 60 9.60 0.28 9.17
CA LEU A 60 9.44 -0.48 7.93
C LEU A 60 8.82 0.37 6.81
N LEU A 61 7.76 1.12 7.11
CA LEU A 61 7.13 2.01 6.14
C LEU A 61 8.09 3.08 5.63
N ILE A 62 8.86 3.72 6.51
CA ILE A 62 9.87 4.72 6.13
C ILE A 62 10.94 4.10 5.23
N ALA A 63 11.40 2.89 5.57
CA ALA A 63 12.44 2.19 4.83
C ALA A 63 11.97 1.74 3.44
N LEU A 64 10.76 1.19 3.31
CA LEU A 64 10.17 0.76 2.04
C LEU A 64 9.76 1.93 1.15
N MET A 65 9.18 2.99 1.75
CA MET A 65 8.67 4.15 1.03
C MET A 65 9.71 5.25 0.83
N ASN A 66 10.98 4.95 1.02
CA ASN A 66 12.06 5.90 0.71
C ASN A 66 12.01 6.28 -0.77
N ARG A 67 11.89 7.59 -1.06
CA ARG A 67 11.82 8.10 -2.43
C ARG A 67 13.11 7.87 -3.22
N ASN A 68 14.26 7.83 -2.53
CA ASN A 68 15.52 7.46 -3.18
C ASN A 68 15.56 5.93 -3.37
N PRO A 69 15.52 5.43 -4.62
CA PRO A 69 15.48 4.01 -4.89
C PRO A 69 16.73 3.26 -4.38
N HIS A 70 17.87 3.92 -4.30
CA HIS A 70 19.13 3.32 -3.82
C HIS A 70 19.19 3.18 -2.29
N LYS A 71 18.44 4.00 -1.56
CA LYS A 71 18.34 3.97 -0.09
C LYS A 71 17.14 3.15 0.41
N ARG A 72 16.31 2.68 -0.51
CA ARG A 72 15.11 1.93 -0.19
C ARG A 72 15.45 0.54 0.31
N LEU A 73 14.77 0.08 1.35
CA LEU A 73 14.92 -1.28 1.86
C LEU A 73 14.58 -2.29 0.74
N GLY A 74 15.43 -3.30 0.56
CA GLY A 74 15.32 -4.28 -0.52
C GLY A 74 15.99 -3.88 -1.83
N ALA A 75 16.51 -2.66 -1.98
CA ALA A 75 17.20 -2.21 -3.19
C ALA A 75 18.62 -2.78 -3.34
N GLY A 76 19.25 -3.17 -2.23
CA GLY A 76 20.59 -3.74 -2.22
C GLY A 76 20.65 -5.20 -2.65
N VAL A 77 21.84 -5.79 -2.60
CA VAL A 77 22.11 -7.19 -2.98
C VAL A 77 21.27 -8.17 -2.17
N ALA A 78 21.03 -7.88 -0.88
CA ALA A 78 20.21 -8.73 0.00
C ALA A 78 18.73 -8.77 -0.40
N GLY A 79 18.23 -7.78 -1.15
CA GLY A 79 16.88 -7.82 -1.71
C GLY A 79 15.79 -8.11 -0.67
N ALA A 80 14.95 -9.10 -0.94
CA ALA A 80 13.88 -9.53 -0.06
C ALA A 80 14.37 -9.99 1.32
N SER A 81 15.58 -10.55 1.43
CA SER A 81 16.12 -11.01 2.71
C SER A 81 16.32 -9.86 3.70
N ALA A 82 16.70 -8.67 3.22
CA ALA A 82 16.80 -7.49 4.05
C ALA A 82 15.43 -7.05 4.61
N ILE A 83 14.37 -7.22 3.81
CA ILE A 83 12.99 -6.92 4.24
C ILE A 83 12.53 -7.96 5.27
N LYS A 84 12.73 -9.25 4.98
CA LYS A 84 12.37 -10.35 5.90
C LYS A 84 13.06 -10.23 7.28
N ALA A 85 14.30 -9.72 7.30
CA ALA A 85 15.07 -9.51 8.53
C ALA A 85 14.66 -8.26 9.33
N HIS A 86 13.72 -7.44 8.82
CA HIS A 86 13.32 -6.22 9.53
C HIS A 86 12.59 -6.56 10.84
N PRO A 87 12.84 -5.81 11.95
CA PRO A 87 12.23 -6.05 13.26
C PRO A 87 10.70 -6.17 13.29
N PHE A 88 10.00 -5.58 12.32
CA PHE A 88 8.56 -5.73 12.16
C PHE A 88 8.13 -7.20 12.03
N PHE A 89 9.00 -8.04 11.48
CA PHE A 89 8.74 -9.46 11.24
C PHE A 89 9.42 -10.38 12.25
N LYS A 90 9.88 -9.86 13.39
CA LYS A 90 10.64 -10.63 14.40
C LYS A 90 9.93 -11.89 14.90
N ASP A 91 8.59 -11.85 14.97
CA ASP A 91 7.75 -12.94 15.47
C ASP A 91 7.18 -13.82 14.35
N LEU A 92 7.59 -13.58 13.09
CA LEU A 92 7.10 -14.31 11.94
C LEU A 92 8.09 -15.41 11.52
N ASP A 93 7.62 -16.65 11.52
CA ASP A 93 8.34 -17.76 10.93
C ASP A 93 8.10 -17.77 9.42
N TRP A 94 9.16 -17.46 8.66
CA TRP A 94 9.09 -17.35 7.21
C TRP A 94 8.92 -18.70 6.52
N GLU A 95 9.44 -19.80 7.07
CA GLU A 95 9.27 -21.13 6.50
C GLU A 95 7.81 -21.55 6.59
N ILE A 96 7.21 -21.37 7.77
CA ILE A 96 5.78 -21.63 7.98
C ILE A 96 4.91 -20.71 7.12
N ALA A 97 5.32 -19.44 6.94
CA ALA A 97 4.61 -18.50 6.08
C ALA A 97 4.65 -18.88 4.60
N GLU A 98 5.81 -19.31 4.11
CA GLU A 98 6.00 -19.75 2.72
C GLU A 98 5.20 -21.05 2.45
N ASP A 99 5.13 -21.95 3.42
CA ASP A 99 4.31 -23.16 3.38
C ASP A 99 2.81 -22.89 3.54
N ARG A 100 2.40 -21.64 3.76
CA ARG A 100 1.00 -21.24 4.01
C ARG A 100 0.36 -21.93 5.22
N LYS A 101 1.16 -22.26 6.21
CA LYS A 101 0.71 -22.97 7.44
C LYS A 101 0.53 -22.02 8.63
N LEU A 102 0.74 -20.71 8.46
CA LEU A 102 0.48 -19.76 9.53
C LEU A 102 -1.00 -19.79 9.93
N PRO A 103 -1.32 -19.85 11.22
CA PRO A 103 -2.69 -19.68 11.68
C PRO A 103 -3.16 -18.26 11.34
N VAL A 104 -4.08 -18.14 10.41
CA VAL A 104 -4.71 -16.88 10.06
C VAL A 104 -5.96 -16.74 10.93
N PRO A 105 -6.06 -15.71 11.78
CA PRO A 105 -7.29 -15.47 12.51
C PRO A 105 -8.43 -15.22 11.51
N PRO A 106 -9.64 -15.75 11.77
CA PRO A 106 -10.77 -15.48 10.91
C PRO A 106 -10.94 -13.96 10.82
N PRO A 107 -11.27 -13.43 9.63
CA PRO A 107 -11.50 -12.00 9.46
C PRO A 107 -12.58 -11.60 10.47
N ALA A 108 -12.33 -10.51 11.20
CA ALA A 108 -13.34 -9.90 12.05
C ALA A 108 -14.46 -9.35 11.14
N MET A 109 -15.27 -10.25 10.61
CA MET A 109 -16.47 -9.89 9.86
C MET A 109 -17.40 -9.24 10.86
N LYS A 110 -17.39 -7.92 10.95
CA LYS A 110 -18.60 -7.21 11.35
C LYS A 110 -19.68 -7.74 10.42
N LYS A 111 -20.73 -8.35 10.99
CA LYS A 111 -21.93 -8.69 10.22
C LYS A 111 -22.25 -7.45 9.40
N ILE A 112 -21.92 -7.49 8.11
CA ILE A 112 -22.46 -6.56 7.14
C ILE A 112 -23.92 -6.98 7.15
N THR A 113 -24.72 -6.31 7.96
CA THR A 113 -26.17 -6.36 7.79
C THR A 113 -26.39 -6.06 6.32
N GLU A 114 -27.21 -6.84 5.66
CA GLU A 114 -27.51 -6.90 4.23
C GLU A 114 -27.93 -5.56 3.57
N GLN A 115 -27.51 -4.45 4.11
CA GLN A 115 -27.57 -3.18 3.42
C GLN A 115 -26.41 -3.20 2.42
N GLU A 116 -26.74 -3.54 1.18
CA GLU A 116 -25.89 -3.24 0.03
C GLU A 116 -25.43 -1.79 0.17
N ILE A 117 -24.15 -1.62 0.55
CA ILE A 117 -23.56 -0.28 0.53
C ILE A 117 -23.40 0.02 -0.95
N PRO A 118 -24.14 0.97 -1.51
CA PRO A 118 -24.02 1.29 -2.94
C PRO A 118 -22.56 1.57 -3.25
N LEU A 119 -22.03 0.98 -4.32
CA LEU A 119 -20.64 1.17 -4.75
C LEU A 119 -20.26 2.66 -4.84
N GLU A 120 -21.21 3.51 -5.18
CA GLU A 120 -21.08 4.96 -5.17
C GLU A 120 -20.73 5.57 -3.80
N LYS A 121 -21.16 4.93 -2.69
CA LYS A 121 -20.77 5.34 -1.34
C LYS A 121 -19.36 4.91 -0.97
N VAL A 122 -18.88 3.81 -1.55
CA VAL A 122 -17.54 3.28 -1.30
C VAL A 122 -16.50 4.01 -2.13
N TYR A 123 -16.81 4.29 -3.39
CA TYR A 123 -15.86 4.84 -4.35
C TYR A 123 -16.12 6.30 -4.76
N GLY A 124 -17.21 6.91 -4.24
CA GLY A 124 -17.66 8.24 -4.65
C GLY A 124 -18.47 8.23 -5.96
N ARG A 125 -19.33 9.23 -6.12
CA ARG A 125 -20.08 9.42 -7.37
C ARG A 125 -19.10 9.69 -8.51
N GLY A 126 -19.21 8.95 -9.60
CA GLY A 126 -18.42 9.14 -10.82
C GLY A 126 -17.15 8.28 -10.91
N ALA A 127 -16.82 7.43 -9.95
CA ALA A 127 -15.65 6.57 -10.03
C ALA A 127 -15.69 5.58 -11.21
N PHE A 128 -16.88 5.32 -11.80
CA PHE A 128 -17.10 4.38 -12.89
C PHE A 128 -17.77 4.99 -14.13
N ASP A 129 -17.97 6.32 -14.18
CA ASP A 129 -18.76 6.95 -15.24
C ASP A 129 -17.97 7.29 -16.53
N ASP A 130 -16.65 7.12 -16.54
CA ASP A 130 -15.80 7.61 -17.63
C ASP A 130 -15.38 6.55 -18.67
N GLY A 131 -16.00 5.39 -18.73
CA GLY A 131 -15.49 4.37 -19.65
C GLY A 131 -16.50 3.46 -20.36
N LEU A 132 -17.78 3.49 -20.07
CA LEU A 132 -18.73 2.49 -20.57
C LEU A 132 -19.82 3.02 -21.53
N LYS A 133 -19.78 4.29 -21.93
CA LYS A 133 -20.85 4.87 -22.76
C LYS A 133 -20.65 4.78 -24.28
N ASP A 134 -19.55 4.23 -24.82
CA ASP A 134 -19.28 4.30 -26.25
C ASP A 134 -19.02 2.98 -26.98
N HIS A 135 -19.54 1.84 -26.53
CA HIS A 135 -19.39 0.60 -27.32
C HIS A 135 -20.70 -0.05 -27.78
N ASN A 136 -21.82 0.69 -27.83
CA ASN A 136 -23.05 0.20 -28.46
C ASN A 136 -23.60 1.22 -29.48
N ARG A 137 -22.81 1.55 -30.50
CA ARG A 137 -23.29 2.09 -31.77
C ARG A 137 -22.47 1.47 -32.91
N LEU A 138 -22.87 0.31 -33.34
CA LEU A 138 -22.83 -0.13 -34.73
C LEU A 138 -24.05 -1.02 -34.97
#